data_a4e60db666b27fa97fb6338b8a4a26fc
#
_entry.id   a4e60db666b27fa97fb6338b8a4a26fc
#
_cell.length_a   1.000
_cell.length_b   1.000
_cell.length_c   1.000
_cell.angle_alpha   90.00
_cell.angle_beta   90.00
_cell.angle_gamma   90.00
#
_symmetry.space_group_name_H-M   'P 1'
#
loop_
_entity.id
_entity.type
_entity.pdbx_description
1 polymer ?
#
loop_
_entity_poly.entity_id
_entity_poly.type
_entity_poly.pdbx_seq_one_letter_code
_entity_poly.pdbx_strand_id
1 'polypeptide(L)'
;MGDLKSLMPKKLGFGCMRLPVIGEDTAKIDDKAFCEMVDKYLEQGFCYFDTAYPYHNEQSEEAVKRCIVNRYPREQFFLADKMPVWNVKKTEDYDRIFEEQKRRCGVSYFDFYLLHAMDKARVEETERLGGFERLAERRKAGEIKHLGFSFHDSADVLEEILSNHPELEFVQLQINYYDWDSESVQSRKCYETAVRHNVPVIVMEPVKGGTLANLIGKPEKILKKLDDKATPASFAIRFAASLDNVMLVLSGMSDMEQLLDNTSYMREFQPLNEEEKDAIVRVVDELHKIPTIPCTKCRYCVEGCPKKIVIPSVFDAYNFSVQFGVNEKTRKGYENAVQEHGKASDCIHCGKCESQCPQHLEIRKLLEDVAKTFEDGTPDK
;
A
#
# COMPACT_ATOMS: atom_id res chain seq x y z
N MET A 1 28.26 5.88 4.53
CA MET A 1 27.10 5.15 4.00
C MET A 1 26.93 5.54 2.53
N GLY A 2 26.82 4.57 1.60
CA GLY A 2 26.50 4.87 0.20
C GLY A 2 25.11 5.46 0.10
N ASP A 3 24.88 6.32 -0.88
CA ASP A 3 23.56 6.89 -1.14
C ASP A 3 22.61 5.77 -1.59
N LEU A 4 21.67 5.38 -0.71
CA LEU A 4 20.66 4.35 -0.98
C LEU A 4 19.86 4.63 -2.27
N LYS A 5 19.68 5.91 -2.61
CA LYS A 5 18.98 6.31 -3.84
C LYS A 5 19.72 5.84 -5.09
N SER A 6 21.05 5.75 -5.03
CA SER A 6 21.86 5.29 -6.15
C SER A 6 21.82 3.78 -6.40
N LEU A 7 21.29 2.99 -5.46
CA LEU A 7 21.10 1.55 -5.64
C LEU A 7 19.99 1.21 -6.63
N MET A 8 19.00 2.10 -6.77
CA MET A 8 17.84 1.84 -7.62
C MET A 8 18.09 2.31 -9.05
N PRO A 9 18.20 1.40 -10.03
CA PRO A 9 18.37 1.79 -11.43
C PRO A 9 17.14 2.51 -11.99
N LYS A 10 15.96 2.25 -11.41
CA LYS A 10 14.67 2.82 -11.78
C LYS A 10 13.78 3.00 -10.54
N LYS A 11 12.95 4.05 -10.55
CA LYS A 11 12.12 4.43 -9.40
C LYS A 11 10.79 3.67 -9.25
N LEU A 12 10.54 2.56 -9.96
CA LEU A 12 9.33 1.76 -9.82
C LEU A 12 9.64 0.43 -9.14
N GLY A 13 8.91 0.09 -8.08
CA GLY A 13 8.95 -1.20 -7.40
C GLY A 13 7.65 -1.99 -7.60
N PHE A 14 7.75 -3.32 -7.68
CA PHE A 14 6.62 -4.23 -7.76
C PHE A 14 6.10 -4.55 -6.36
N GLY A 15 4.93 -4.00 -5.99
CA GLY A 15 4.24 -4.30 -4.73
C GLY A 15 3.45 -5.60 -4.81
N CYS A 16 3.83 -6.62 -4.04
CA CYS A 16 3.18 -7.94 -4.05
C CYS A 16 1.91 -8.04 -3.18
N MET A 17 1.35 -6.92 -2.74
CA MET A 17 0.08 -6.90 -2.00
C MET A 17 -1.15 -7.14 -2.89
N ARG A 18 -1.03 -6.95 -4.20
CA ARG A 18 -2.14 -7.02 -5.17
C ARG A 18 -1.77 -7.90 -6.37
N LEU A 19 -1.19 -9.07 -6.11
CA LEU A 19 -0.86 -10.05 -7.16
C LEU A 19 -2.12 -10.53 -7.90
N PRO A 20 -2.01 -11.00 -9.14
CA PRO A 20 -3.11 -11.63 -9.85
C PRO A 20 -3.63 -12.85 -9.07
N VAL A 21 -4.95 -13.01 -9.02
CA VAL A 21 -5.62 -14.10 -8.28
C VAL A 21 -6.59 -14.85 -9.17
N ILE A 22 -6.85 -16.11 -8.82
CA ILE A 22 -7.85 -16.94 -9.49
C ILE A 22 -9.21 -16.73 -8.83
N GLY A 23 -10.13 -16.10 -9.55
CA GLY A 23 -11.43 -15.72 -9.01
C GLY A 23 -11.34 -14.59 -7.99
N GLU A 24 -12.14 -14.66 -6.91
CA GLU A 24 -12.20 -13.62 -5.87
C GLU A 24 -11.38 -13.98 -4.61
N ASP A 25 -10.84 -15.17 -4.53
CA ASP A 25 -10.06 -15.66 -3.38
C ASP A 25 -8.64 -15.10 -3.41
N THR A 26 -8.37 -14.13 -2.55
CA THR A 26 -7.05 -13.49 -2.47
C THR A 26 -5.91 -14.43 -2.06
N ALA A 27 -6.22 -15.61 -1.47
CA ALA A 27 -5.20 -16.62 -1.15
C ALA A 27 -4.78 -17.43 -2.39
N LYS A 28 -5.59 -17.42 -3.46
CA LYS A 28 -5.32 -18.18 -4.68
C LYS A 28 -4.62 -17.32 -5.73
N ILE A 29 -3.34 -17.11 -5.55
CA ILE A 29 -2.50 -16.37 -6.50
C ILE A 29 -2.44 -17.13 -7.84
N ASP A 30 -2.62 -16.42 -8.95
CA ASP A 30 -2.36 -16.94 -10.30
C ASP A 30 -0.84 -16.87 -10.57
N ASP A 31 -0.14 -17.93 -10.18
CA ASP A 31 1.31 -18.04 -10.35
C ASP A 31 1.73 -17.91 -11.82
N LYS A 32 0.91 -18.37 -12.79
CA LYS A 32 1.24 -18.24 -14.21
C LYS A 32 1.25 -16.77 -14.63
N ALA A 33 0.18 -16.05 -14.35
CA ALA A 33 0.09 -14.63 -14.67
C ALA A 33 1.17 -13.83 -13.92
N PHE A 34 1.41 -14.12 -12.64
CA PHE A 34 2.46 -13.44 -11.87
C PHE A 34 3.85 -13.71 -12.44
N CYS A 35 4.19 -14.96 -12.79
CA CYS A 35 5.48 -15.29 -13.39
C CYS A 35 5.69 -14.56 -14.72
N GLU A 36 4.67 -14.48 -15.59
CA GLU A 36 4.74 -13.73 -16.85
C GLU A 36 4.97 -12.22 -16.63
N MET A 37 4.32 -11.65 -15.59
CA MET A 37 4.53 -10.27 -15.20
C MET A 37 5.96 -10.03 -14.67
N VAL A 38 6.49 -10.95 -13.86
CA VAL A 38 7.88 -10.89 -13.35
C VAL A 38 8.87 -10.91 -14.52
N ASP A 39 8.68 -11.79 -15.48
CA ASP A 39 9.54 -11.89 -16.67
C ASP A 39 9.59 -10.54 -17.40
N LYS A 40 8.41 -9.96 -17.63
CA LYS A 40 8.29 -8.69 -18.36
C LYS A 40 8.87 -7.51 -17.57
N TYR A 41 8.70 -7.50 -16.26
CA TYR A 41 9.23 -6.46 -15.37
C TYR A 41 10.77 -6.45 -15.36
N LEU A 42 11.39 -7.61 -15.19
CA LEU A 42 12.84 -7.77 -15.21
C LEU A 42 13.43 -7.50 -16.61
N GLU A 43 12.77 -7.95 -17.70
CA GLU A 43 13.16 -7.66 -19.08
C GLU A 43 13.28 -6.15 -19.35
N GLN A 44 12.42 -5.35 -18.73
CA GLN A 44 12.42 -3.89 -18.86
C GLN A 44 13.44 -3.18 -17.94
N GLY A 45 14.23 -3.96 -17.19
CA GLY A 45 15.31 -3.46 -16.30
C GLY A 45 14.84 -2.92 -14.97
N PHE A 46 13.62 -3.26 -14.53
CA PHE A 46 13.16 -3.07 -13.16
C PHE A 46 13.55 -4.29 -12.32
N CYS A 47 13.76 -4.12 -11.01
CA CYS A 47 14.32 -5.20 -10.20
C CYS A 47 13.90 -5.24 -8.73
N TYR A 48 13.03 -4.35 -8.26
CA TYR A 48 12.63 -4.29 -6.85
C TYR A 48 11.26 -4.93 -6.62
N PHE A 49 11.17 -5.89 -5.70
CA PHE A 49 9.93 -6.55 -5.28
C PHE A 49 9.71 -6.34 -3.78
N ASP A 50 8.47 -6.02 -3.41
CA ASP A 50 8.05 -5.73 -2.04
C ASP A 50 6.94 -6.69 -1.61
N THR A 51 7.24 -7.59 -0.67
CA THR A 51 6.26 -8.49 -0.06
C THR A 51 6.07 -8.21 1.42
N ALA A 52 5.21 -8.96 2.08
CA ALA A 52 5.05 -8.97 3.53
C ALA A 52 4.32 -10.23 3.98
N TYR A 53 4.56 -10.62 5.23
CA TYR A 53 3.98 -11.79 5.89
C TYR A 53 2.44 -11.92 5.69
N PRO A 54 1.59 -10.88 5.90
CA PRO A 54 0.14 -11.03 5.82
C PRO A 54 -0.43 -10.97 4.40
N TYR A 55 0.39 -10.68 3.38
CA TYR A 55 -0.13 -10.47 2.03
C TYR A 55 -0.70 -11.75 1.43
N HIS A 56 -1.87 -11.63 0.79
CA HIS A 56 -2.58 -12.75 0.18
C HIS A 56 -2.86 -13.90 1.16
N ASN A 57 -3.31 -13.56 2.38
CA ASN A 57 -3.52 -14.55 3.44
C ASN A 57 -2.26 -15.42 3.64
N GLU A 58 -1.11 -14.79 3.78
CA GLU A 58 0.21 -15.37 3.97
C GLU A 58 0.76 -16.19 2.77
N GLN A 59 0.20 -16.03 1.56
CA GLN A 59 0.66 -16.75 0.36
C GLN A 59 1.64 -15.97 -0.50
N SER A 60 1.82 -14.65 -0.29
CA SER A 60 2.65 -13.81 -1.14
C SER A 60 4.14 -14.19 -1.11
N GLU A 61 4.70 -14.49 0.05
CA GLU A 61 6.10 -14.89 0.21
C GLU A 61 6.42 -16.19 -0.55
N GLU A 62 5.52 -17.17 -0.49
CA GLU A 62 5.67 -18.43 -1.24
C GLU A 62 5.50 -18.21 -2.76
N ALA A 63 4.64 -17.28 -3.20
CA ALA A 63 4.52 -16.91 -4.62
C ALA A 63 5.80 -16.21 -5.10
N VAL A 64 6.39 -15.31 -4.30
CA VAL A 64 7.70 -14.69 -4.57
C VAL A 64 8.77 -15.76 -4.75
N LYS A 65 8.81 -16.77 -3.87
CA LYS A 65 9.72 -17.92 -4.03
C LYS A 65 9.53 -18.63 -5.36
N ARG A 66 8.27 -18.98 -5.71
CA ARG A 66 7.98 -19.74 -6.95
C ARG A 66 8.25 -18.94 -8.21
N CYS A 67 7.85 -17.67 -8.26
CA CYS A 67 7.88 -16.88 -9.48
C CYS A 67 9.13 -16.02 -9.65
N ILE A 68 9.88 -15.74 -8.57
CA ILE A 68 11.08 -14.91 -8.62
C ILE A 68 12.32 -15.71 -8.20
N VAL A 69 12.40 -16.12 -6.93
CA VAL A 69 13.64 -16.66 -6.34
C VAL A 69 14.10 -17.96 -6.99
N ASN A 70 13.16 -18.86 -7.32
CA ASN A 70 13.49 -20.14 -7.99
C ASN A 70 13.79 -19.99 -9.48
N ARG A 71 13.56 -18.83 -10.09
CA ARG A 71 13.65 -18.63 -11.54
C ARG A 71 14.78 -17.72 -11.97
N TYR A 72 15.24 -16.82 -11.10
CA TYR A 72 16.23 -15.82 -11.42
C TYR A 72 17.42 -15.86 -10.47
N PRO A 73 18.67 -15.59 -10.96
CA PRO A 73 19.83 -15.37 -10.10
C PRO A 73 19.55 -14.28 -9.07
N ARG A 74 20.02 -14.50 -7.83
CA ARG A 74 19.72 -13.63 -6.67
C ARG A 74 20.16 -12.17 -6.87
N GLU A 75 21.18 -11.97 -7.68
CA GLU A 75 21.78 -10.67 -7.99
C GLU A 75 20.97 -9.84 -8.98
N GLN A 76 19.97 -10.43 -9.61
CA GLN A 76 19.13 -9.74 -10.61
C GLN A 76 17.96 -8.96 -10.01
N PHE A 77 17.70 -9.14 -8.71
CA PHE A 77 16.56 -8.47 -8.05
C PHE A 77 16.86 -8.07 -6.63
N PHE A 78 16.20 -7.02 -6.17
CA PHE A 78 16.08 -6.65 -4.77
C PHE A 78 14.78 -7.19 -4.19
N LEU A 79 14.85 -7.79 -3.02
CA LEU A 79 13.69 -8.30 -2.29
C LEU A 79 13.54 -7.58 -0.96
N ALA A 80 12.37 -7.00 -0.76
CA ALA A 80 11.94 -6.43 0.51
C ALA A 80 10.89 -7.33 1.18
N ASP A 81 11.02 -7.51 2.50
CA ASP A 81 10.02 -8.17 3.33
C ASP A 81 9.85 -7.41 4.65
N LYS A 82 8.80 -7.73 5.43
CA LYS A 82 8.41 -6.94 6.59
C LYS A 82 8.10 -7.80 7.80
N MET A 83 8.69 -7.46 8.95
CA MET A 83 8.40 -8.06 10.26
C MET A 83 6.97 -7.70 10.69
N PRO A 84 6.05 -8.64 10.82
CA PRO A 84 4.69 -8.39 11.34
C PRO A 84 4.74 -8.18 12.86
N VAL A 85 5.08 -6.96 13.31
CA VAL A 85 5.35 -6.65 14.72
C VAL A 85 4.19 -6.99 15.66
N TRP A 86 2.95 -6.98 15.18
CA TRP A 86 1.77 -7.41 15.97
C TRP A 86 1.71 -8.91 16.27
N ASN A 87 2.47 -9.73 15.54
CA ASN A 87 2.61 -11.17 15.77
C ASN A 87 3.74 -11.50 16.78
N VAL A 88 4.55 -10.53 17.14
CA VAL A 88 5.62 -10.65 18.11
C VAL A 88 5.04 -10.52 19.53
N LYS A 89 5.30 -11.51 20.39
CA LYS A 89 4.83 -11.52 21.80
C LYS A 89 5.99 -11.55 22.78
N LYS A 90 7.17 -11.95 22.34
CA LYS A 90 8.42 -12.01 23.12
C LYS A 90 9.61 -11.85 22.16
N THR A 91 10.76 -11.49 22.68
CA THR A 91 11.97 -11.18 21.91
C THR A 91 12.37 -12.28 20.92
N GLU A 92 12.24 -13.56 21.30
CA GLU A 92 12.61 -14.68 20.44
C GLU A 92 11.71 -14.85 19.21
N ASP A 93 10.52 -14.25 19.22
CA ASP A 93 9.61 -14.29 18.08
C ASP A 93 10.19 -13.53 16.88
N TYR A 94 11.01 -12.49 17.09
CA TYR A 94 11.70 -11.80 15.99
C TYR A 94 12.56 -12.76 15.18
N ASP A 95 13.36 -13.60 15.85
CA ASP A 95 14.18 -14.58 15.16
C ASP A 95 13.35 -15.66 14.49
N ARG A 96 12.37 -16.21 15.18
CA ARG A 96 11.49 -17.26 14.65
C ARG A 96 10.76 -16.81 13.39
N ILE A 97 10.15 -15.62 13.42
CA ILE A 97 9.41 -15.08 12.27
C ILE A 97 10.38 -14.77 11.12
N PHE A 98 11.52 -14.15 11.41
CA PHE A 98 12.53 -13.83 10.40
C PHE A 98 13.04 -15.07 9.66
N GLU A 99 13.35 -16.16 10.39
CA GLU A 99 13.76 -17.43 9.79
C GLU A 99 12.62 -18.09 9.00
N GLU A 100 11.39 -17.98 9.47
CA GLU A 100 10.23 -18.44 8.74
C GLU A 100 10.06 -17.71 7.41
N GLN A 101 10.17 -16.38 7.39
CA GLN A 101 10.09 -15.55 6.19
C GLN A 101 11.20 -15.89 5.19
N LYS A 102 12.46 -16.05 5.64
CA LYS A 102 13.56 -16.52 4.77
C LYS A 102 13.24 -17.87 4.13
N ARG A 103 12.69 -18.80 4.89
CA ARG A 103 12.30 -20.13 4.38
C ARG A 103 11.13 -20.03 3.38
N ARG A 104 10.13 -19.21 3.65
CA ARG A 104 8.94 -19.01 2.79
C ARG A 104 9.34 -18.33 1.48
N CYS A 105 10.14 -17.29 1.53
CA CYS A 105 10.70 -16.62 0.37
C CYS A 105 11.80 -17.43 -0.34
N GLY A 106 12.45 -18.40 0.34
CA GLY A 106 13.52 -19.21 -0.23
C GLY A 106 14.86 -18.48 -0.35
N VAL A 107 15.13 -17.52 0.53
CA VAL A 107 16.34 -16.67 0.48
C VAL A 107 17.18 -16.83 1.75
N SER A 108 18.47 -16.52 1.66
CA SER A 108 19.40 -16.46 2.79
C SER A 108 19.48 -15.06 3.41
N TYR A 109 19.09 -14.02 2.68
CA TYR A 109 19.09 -12.62 3.13
C TYR A 109 18.01 -11.83 2.39
N PHE A 110 17.57 -10.71 3.01
CA PHE A 110 16.75 -9.69 2.38
C PHE A 110 17.60 -8.45 2.04
N ASP A 111 17.35 -7.84 0.88
CA ASP A 111 18.02 -6.57 0.54
C ASP A 111 17.44 -5.42 1.36
N PHE A 112 16.13 -5.40 1.52
CA PHE A 112 15.41 -4.45 2.36
C PHE A 112 14.53 -5.20 3.35
N TYR A 113 14.60 -4.81 4.61
CA TYR A 113 13.74 -5.40 5.62
C TYR A 113 13.13 -4.31 6.50
N LEU A 114 11.83 -4.42 6.77
CA LEU A 114 11.08 -3.36 7.42
C LEU A 114 10.40 -3.86 8.70
N LEU A 115 10.35 -3.01 9.73
CA LEU A 115 9.32 -3.14 10.76
C LEU A 115 7.98 -2.71 10.14
N HIS A 116 6.97 -3.60 10.19
CA HIS A 116 5.73 -3.43 9.43
C HIS A 116 4.70 -2.56 10.12
N ALA A 117 4.21 -1.53 9.41
CA ALA A 117 3.08 -0.69 9.81
C ALA A 117 3.26 -0.02 11.18
N MET A 118 4.41 0.63 11.39
CA MET A 118 4.73 1.28 12.67
C MET A 118 3.81 2.47 12.93
N ASP A 119 3.33 2.52 14.15
CA ASP A 119 2.64 3.61 14.82
C ASP A 119 3.21 3.75 16.24
N LYS A 120 2.79 4.74 17.01
CA LYS A 120 3.32 4.98 18.35
C LYS A 120 3.26 3.75 19.25
N ALA A 121 2.12 3.05 19.29
CA ALA A 121 1.94 1.88 20.16
C ALA A 121 2.85 0.72 19.76
N ARG A 122 3.02 0.51 18.43
CA ARG A 122 3.92 -0.53 17.92
C ARG A 122 5.38 -0.19 18.12
N VAL A 123 5.76 1.08 18.09
CA VAL A 123 7.11 1.52 18.45
C VAL A 123 7.42 1.19 19.90
N GLU A 124 6.58 1.63 20.83
CA GLU A 124 6.73 1.37 22.27
C GLU A 124 6.83 -0.14 22.56
N GLU A 125 6.02 -0.97 21.90
CA GLU A 125 6.06 -2.42 22.07
C GLU A 125 7.31 -3.05 21.42
N THR A 126 7.76 -2.54 20.27
CA THR A 126 8.98 -3.00 19.61
C THR A 126 10.21 -2.69 20.43
N GLU A 127 10.29 -1.50 21.04
CA GLU A 127 11.35 -1.11 21.99
C GLU A 127 11.33 -2.03 23.23
N ARG A 128 10.16 -2.20 23.84
CA ARG A 128 9.99 -3.05 25.02
C ARG A 128 10.45 -4.48 24.81
N LEU A 129 10.28 -5.01 23.58
CA LEU A 129 10.66 -6.36 23.21
C LEU A 129 12.07 -6.47 22.57
N GLY A 130 12.82 -5.36 22.48
CA GLY A 130 14.16 -5.33 21.91
C GLY A 130 14.22 -5.60 20.41
N GLY A 131 13.18 -5.21 19.67
CA GLY A 131 13.04 -5.53 18.25
C GLY A 131 14.01 -4.76 17.35
N PHE A 132 14.27 -3.50 17.65
CA PHE A 132 15.22 -2.68 16.90
C PHE A 132 16.64 -3.26 16.98
N GLU A 133 17.10 -3.58 18.18
CA GLU A 133 18.42 -4.19 18.43
C GLU A 133 18.51 -5.55 17.73
N ARG A 134 17.44 -6.36 17.82
CA ARG A 134 17.46 -7.71 17.24
C ARG A 134 17.58 -7.70 15.72
N LEU A 135 16.85 -6.79 15.05
CA LEU A 135 16.97 -6.64 13.59
C LEU A 135 18.28 -5.96 13.18
N ALA A 136 18.81 -5.05 14.00
CA ALA A 136 20.15 -4.49 13.78
C ALA A 136 21.26 -5.55 13.89
N GLU A 137 21.11 -6.56 14.77
CA GLU A 137 22.02 -7.72 14.84
C GLU A 137 21.96 -8.56 13.55
N ARG A 138 20.75 -8.83 13.01
CA ARG A 138 20.57 -9.51 11.72
C ARG A 138 21.20 -8.74 10.57
N ARG A 139 21.12 -7.40 10.60
CA ARG A 139 21.83 -6.55 9.64
C ARG A 139 23.33 -6.68 9.75
N LYS A 140 23.91 -6.66 10.96
CA LYS A 140 25.35 -6.89 11.19
C LYS A 140 25.81 -8.27 10.71
N ALA A 141 24.96 -9.29 10.83
CA ALA A 141 25.21 -10.62 10.33
C ALA A 141 25.13 -10.73 8.78
N GLY A 142 24.68 -9.67 8.10
CA GLY A 142 24.53 -9.61 6.65
C GLY A 142 23.28 -10.30 6.10
N GLU A 143 22.36 -10.71 6.98
CA GLU A 143 21.06 -11.31 6.62
C GLU A 143 20.01 -10.25 6.23
N ILE A 144 20.21 -9.01 6.64
CA ILE A 144 19.50 -7.82 6.19
C ILE A 144 20.56 -6.85 5.62
N LYS A 145 20.36 -6.36 4.39
CA LYS A 145 21.27 -5.37 3.81
C LYS A 145 20.90 -3.96 4.24
N HIS A 146 19.63 -3.61 4.18
CA HIS A 146 19.09 -2.31 4.56
C HIS A 146 17.88 -2.49 5.48
N LEU A 147 17.93 -1.86 6.65
CA LEU A 147 16.87 -1.92 7.66
C LEU A 147 16.08 -0.62 7.66
N GLY A 148 14.76 -0.72 7.64
CA GLY A 148 13.84 0.40 7.67
C GLY A 148 12.50 0.05 8.29
N PHE A 149 11.48 0.85 8.02
CA PHE A 149 10.13 0.60 8.52
C PHE A 149 9.07 1.18 7.59
N SER A 150 7.87 0.62 7.62
CA SER A 150 6.68 1.26 7.05
C SER A 150 5.90 1.96 8.15
N PHE A 151 5.34 3.13 7.84
CA PHE A 151 4.84 4.05 8.85
C PHE A 151 3.43 4.55 8.53
N HIS A 152 2.59 4.63 9.59
CA HIS A 152 1.17 5.02 9.52
C HIS A 152 0.72 5.84 10.74
N ASP A 153 1.45 6.90 11.08
CA ASP A 153 1.11 7.78 12.19
C ASP A 153 1.44 9.25 11.85
N SER A 154 1.43 10.14 12.83
CA SER A 154 1.74 11.55 12.68
C SER A 154 3.22 11.83 12.42
N ALA A 155 3.51 12.99 11.85
CA ALA A 155 4.88 13.44 11.62
C ALA A 155 5.69 13.60 12.92
N ASP A 156 5.03 13.90 14.05
CA ASP A 156 5.69 14.02 15.35
C ASP A 156 6.20 12.65 15.84
N VAL A 157 5.42 11.58 15.64
CA VAL A 157 5.85 10.21 15.94
C VAL A 157 6.98 9.77 15.02
N LEU A 158 6.93 10.15 13.73
CA LEU A 158 8.03 9.89 12.79
C LEU A 158 9.32 10.60 13.21
N GLU A 159 9.24 11.85 13.66
CA GLU A 159 10.36 12.62 14.19
C GLU A 159 11.01 11.91 15.38
N GLU A 160 10.18 11.39 16.32
CA GLU A 160 10.65 10.64 17.48
C GLU A 160 11.40 9.34 17.06
N ILE A 161 10.82 8.56 16.14
CA ILE A 161 11.45 7.33 15.64
C ILE A 161 12.81 7.64 15.01
N LEU A 162 12.87 8.58 14.06
CA LEU A 162 14.09 8.88 13.32
C LEU A 162 15.18 9.50 14.20
N SER A 163 14.80 10.19 15.28
CA SER A 163 15.74 10.73 16.28
C SER A 163 16.33 9.65 17.17
N ASN A 164 15.54 8.65 17.55
CA ASN A 164 15.93 7.63 18.53
C ASN A 164 16.58 6.40 17.87
N HIS A 165 16.30 6.12 16.59
CA HIS A 165 16.72 4.92 15.88
C HIS A 165 17.56 5.25 14.63
N PRO A 166 18.81 5.75 14.80
CA PRO A 166 19.69 6.11 13.67
C PRO A 166 20.18 4.89 12.86
N GLU A 167 19.92 3.67 13.31
CA GLU A 167 20.16 2.44 12.57
C GLU A 167 19.20 2.21 11.41
N LEU A 168 18.05 2.90 11.39
CA LEU A 168 17.04 2.85 10.34
C LEU A 168 17.49 3.70 9.14
N GLU A 169 17.58 3.08 7.97
CA GLU A 169 18.20 3.68 6.79
C GLU A 169 17.19 4.27 5.80
N PHE A 170 15.93 3.86 5.86
CA PHE A 170 14.86 4.32 4.97
C PHE A 170 13.50 4.19 5.65
N VAL A 171 12.52 4.91 5.14
CA VAL A 171 11.13 4.81 5.60
C VAL A 171 10.19 4.60 4.42
N GLN A 172 9.18 3.75 4.59
CA GLN A 172 8.10 3.56 3.62
C GLN A 172 6.88 4.37 4.06
N LEU A 173 6.50 5.39 3.26
CA LEU A 173 5.43 6.34 3.55
C LEU A 173 4.28 6.23 2.55
N GLN A 174 3.05 6.45 3.01
CA GLN A 174 1.90 6.65 2.15
C GLN A 174 1.96 8.04 1.52
N ILE A 175 2.19 8.11 0.21
CA ILE A 175 2.24 9.38 -0.53
C ILE A 175 1.46 9.26 -1.84
N ASN A 176 0.45 10.13 -1.99
CA ASN A 176 -0.24 10.39 -3.24
C ASN A 176 -0.76 11.83 -3.24
N TYR A 177 -1.12 12.36 -4.39
CA TYR A 177 -1.53 13.76 -4.50
C TYR A 177 -2.84 14.10 -3.78
N TYR A 178 -3.74 13.11 -3.56
CA TYR A 178 -4.99 13.33 -2.84
C TYR A 178 -4.78 13.47 -1.33
N ASP A 179 -3.87 12.66 -0.76
CA ASP A 179 -3.56 12.67 0.67
C ASP A 179 -2.41 13.62 1.04
N TRP A 180 -1.82 14.33 0.06
CA TRP A 180 -0.61 15.14 0.26
C TRP A 180 -0.75 16.14 1.40
N ASP A 181 -1.88 16.85 1.45
CA ASP A 181 -2.21 17.83 2.50
C ASP A 181 -3.23 17.30 3.53
N SER A 182 -3.48 15.99 3.58
CA SER A 182 -4.40 15.38 4.54
C SER A 182 -3.89 15.49 5.97
N GLU A 183 -4.69 16.06 6.87
CA GLU A 183 -4.34 16.14 8.29
C GLU A 183 -4.38 14.77 8.99
N SER A 184 -5.12 13.80 8.48
CA SER A 184 -5.18 12.45 9.05
C SER A 184 -4.04 11.54 8.59
N VAL A 185 -3.58 11.67 7.34
CA VAL A 185 -2.47 10.88 6.77
C VAL A 185 -1.13 11.59 6.94
N GLN A 186 -1.12 12.91 6.90
CA GLN A 186 0.05 13.78 7.05
C GLN A 186 1.19 13.48 6.06
N SER A 187 0.86 13.09 4.83
CA SER A 187 1.86 12.67 3.82
C SER A 187 2.97 13.70 3.63
N ARG A 188 2.63 14.98 3.44
CA ARG A 188 3.62 16.06 3.28
C ARG A 188 4.49 16.22 4.53
N LYS A 189 3.86 16.30 5.70
CA LYS A 189 4.57 16.51 6.98
C LYS A 189 5.55 15.36 7.24
N CYS A 190 5.12 14.11 7.04
CA CYS A 190 5.99 12.93 7.17
C CYS A 190 7.13 12.93 6.15
N TYR A 191 6.85 13.29 4.88
CA TYR A 191 7.89 13.42 3.86
C TYR A 191 8.94 14.48 4.23
N GLU A 192 8.51 15.66 4.68
CA GLU A 192 9.40 16.75 5.11
C GLU A 192 10.22 16.35 6.34
N THR A 193 9.65 15.58 7.27
CA THR A 193 10.37 14.98 8.39
C THR A 193 11.49 14.06 7.90
N ALA A 194 11.19 13.13 7.00
CA ALA A 194 12.21 12.24 6.41
C ALA A 194 13.33 13.03 5.68
N VAL A 195 12.96 14.12 4.98
CA VAL A 195 13.94 15.02 4.33
C VAL A 195 14.88 15.66 5.37
N ARG A 196 14.33 16.20 6.49
CA ARG A 196 15.15 16.83 7.54
C ARG A 196 16.15 15.86 8.17
N HIS A 197 15.75 14.60 8.33
CA HIS A 197 16.63 13.53 8.83
C HIS A 197 17.55 12.92 7.77
N ASN A 198 17.45 13.36 6.51
CA ASN A 198 18.19 12.81 5.38
C ASN A 198 17.94 11.28 5.19
N VAL A 199 16.72 10.84 5.49
CA VAL A 199 16.28 9.45 5.35
C VAL A 199 15.47 9.30 4.05
N PRO A 200 15.92 8.48 3.09
CA PRO A 200 15.24 8.29 1.82
C PRO A 200 13.88 7.60 2.01
N VAL A 201 12.95 7.94 1.10
CA VAL A 201 11.56 7.49 1.16
C VAL A 201 11.27 6.45 0.07
N ILE A 202 10.67 5.34 0.45
CA ILE A 202 9.92 4.45 -0.45
C ILE A 202 8.44 4.81 -0.34
N VAL A 203 7.78 5.01 -1.47
CA VAL A 203 6.36 5.36 -1.47
C VAL A 203 5.48 4.14 -1.58
N MET A 204 4.49 4.03 -0.70
CA MET A 204 3.35 3.11 -0.80
C MET A 204 2.06 3.89 -1.10
N GLU A 205 1.05 3.21 -1.64
CA GLU A 205 -0.28 3.76 -1.97
C GLU A 205 -0.26 4.97 -2.94
N PRO A 206 0.60 4.99 -3.98
CA PRO A 206 0.69 6.14 -4.89
C PRO A 206 -0.62 6.37 -5.66
N VAL A 207 -1.42 5.32 -5.87
CA VAL A 207 -2.71 5.36 -6.56
C VAL A 207 -3.91 5.20 -5.61
N LYS A 208 -3.68 5.30 -4.27
CA LYS A 208 -4.73 5.22 -3.24
C LYS A 208 -5.69 4.03 -3.43
N GLY A 209 -5.12 2.81 -3.40
CA GLY A 209 -5.89 1.58 -3.57
C GLY A 209 -6.56 1.42 -4.94
N GLY A 210 -6.10 2.15 -5.95
CA GLY A 210 -6.64 2.17 -7.32
C GLY A 210 -7.60 3.33 -7.59
N THR A 211 -8.00 4.11 -6.57
CA THR A 211 -8.93 5.25 -6.74
C THR A 211 -8.38 6.28 -7.72
N LEU A 212 -7.10 6.60 -7.63
CA LEU A 212 -6.45 7.60 -8.50
C LEU A 212 -6.06 7.06 -9.88
N ALA A 213 -6.10 5.74 -10.07
CA ALA A 213 -5.93 5.10 -11.37
C ALA A 213 -7.23 5.04 -12.18
N ASN A 214 -8.39 5.12 -11.49
CA ASN A 214 -9.72 4.96 -12.09
C ASN A 214 -10.56 6.24 -11.92
N LEU A 215 -10.00 7.38 -12.32
CA LEU A 215 -10.73 8.65 -12.31
C LEU A 215 -11.85 8.65 -13.35
N ILE A 216 -12.97 9.27 -13.00
CA ILE A 216 -14.12 9.43 -13.89
C ILE A 216 -14.59 10.88 -13.93
N GLY A 217 -15.29 11.26 -15.01
CA GLY A 217 -15.94 12.55 -15.14
C GLY A 217 -14.98 13.73 -15.28
N LYS A 218 -15.12 14.74 -14.42
CA LYS A 218 -14.36 15.99 -14.54
C LYS A 218 -12.87 15.85 -14.17
N PRO A 219 -12.49 15.10 -13.10
CA PRO A 219 -11.09 14.82 -12.80
C PRO A 219 -10.32 14.16 -13.96
N GLU A 220 -10.90 13.12 -14.56
CA GLU A 220 -10.32 12.44 -15.71
C GLU A 220 -10.12 13.37 -16.91
N LYS A 221 -11.16 14.18 -17.23
CA LYS A 221 -11.12 15.14 -18.34
C LYS A 221 -10.04 16.21 -18.17
N ILE A 222 -9.70 16.59 -16.94
CA ILE A 222 -8.61 17.55 -16.67
C ILE A 222 -7.29 16.93 -17.12
N LEU A 223 -7.00 15.69 -16.76
CA LEU A 223 -5.74 15.02 -17.14
C LEU A 223 -5.69 14.71 -18.63
N LYS A 224 -6.76 14.21 -19.23
CA LYS A 224 -6.84 13.93 -20.69
C LYS A 224 -6.66 15.15 -21.59
N LYS A 225 -6.84 16.36 -21.07
CA LYS A 225 -6.53 17.58 -21.84
C LYS A 225 -5.03 17.86 -21.97
N LEU A 226 -4.22 17.33 -21.05
CA LEU A 226 -2.77 17.46 -21.10
C LEU A 226 -2.15 16.40 -22.03
N ASP A 227 -2.57 15.16 -21.83
CA ASP A 227 -2.17 14.03 -22.64
C ASP A 227 -3.33 13.01 -22.67
N ASP A 228 -3.93 12.82 -23.85
CA ASP A 228 -5.05 11.91 -24.06
C ASP A 228 -4.66 10.43 -24.02
N LYS A 229 -3.36 10.13 -24.12
CA LYS A 229 -2.78 8.78 -24.05
C LYS A 229 -2.31 8.40 -22.66
N ALA A 230 -2.01 9.38 -21.81
CA ALA A 230 -1.54 9.12 -20.45
C ALA A 230 -2.70 8.65 -19.55
N THR A 231 -2.44 7.61 -18.79
CA THR A 231 -3.42 7.10 -17.81
C THR A 231 -3.44 7.97 -16.55
N PRO A 232 -4.55 8.03 -15.80
CA PRO A 232 -4.56 8.69 -14.50
C PRO A 232 -3.51 8.12 -13.53
N ALA A 233 -3.21 6.81 -13.61
CA ALA A 233 -2.16 6.15 -12.83
C ALA A 233 -0.79 6.76 -13.09
N SER A 234 -0.48 7.13 -14.35
CA SER A 234 0.80 7.74 -14.69
C SER A 234 1.05 9.06 -13.97
N PHE A 235 0.03 9.92 -13.86
CA PHE A 235 0.13 11.17 -13.10
C PHE A 235 0.32 10.93 -11.61
N ALA A 236 -0.37 9.92 -11.03
CA ALA A 236 -0.28 9.62 -9.61
C ALA A 236 1.08 9.03 -9.22
N ILE A 237 1.60 8.09 -9.99
CA ILE A 237 2.91 7.47 -9.75
C ILE A 237 4.03 8.48 -10.01
N ARG A 238 3.95 9.26 -11.09
CA ARG A 238 4.93 10.30 -11.41
C ARG A 238 4.91 11.44 -10.39
N PHE A 239 3.75 11.78 -9.81
CA PHE A 239 3.68 12.74 -8.70
C PHE A 239 4.59 12.30 -7.56
N ALA A 240 4.41 11.09 -7.06
CA ALA A 240 5.22 10.57 -5.97
C ALA A 240 6.70 10.45 -6.35
N ALA A 241 7.00 9.96 -7.56
CA ALA A 241 8.36 9.79 -8.05
C ALA A 241 9.10 11.11 -8.32
N SER A 242 8.37 12.23 -8.51
CA SER A 242 8.93 13.57 -8.73
C SER A 242 9.46 14.23 -7.46
N LEU A 243 9.18 13.67 -6.29
CA LEU A 243 9.71 14.18 -5.02
C LEU A 243 11.20 13.77 -4.86
N ASP A 244 12.06 14.74 -4.57
CA ASP A 244 13.53 14.57 -4.60
C ASP A 244 14.04 13.49 -3.64
N ASN A 245 13.40 13.36 -2.45
CA ASN A 245 13.81 12.38 -1.45
C ASN A 245 13.20 10.99 -1.65
N VAL A 246 12.37 10.82 -2.69
CA VAL A 246 11.80 9.51 -3.04
C VAL A 246 12.79 8.72 -3.87
N MET A 247 13.21 7.57 -3.32
CA MET A 247 14.08 6.62 -4.01
C MET A 247 13.29 5.62 -4.86
N LEU A 248 12.06 5.26 -4.44
CA LEU A 248 11.26 4.24 -5.09
C LEU A 248 9.77 4.47 -4.84
N VAL A 249 8.94 4.15 -5.83
CA VAL A 249 7.47 4.15 -5.74
C VAL A 249 6.96 2.74 -5.97
N LEU A 250 6.27 2.17 -4.97
CA LEU A 250 5.68 0.83 -5.08
C LEU A 250 4.33 0.91 -5.79
N SER A 251 4.13 0.11 -6.79
CA SER A 251 2.82 -0.11 -7.41
C SER A 251 2.38 -1.56 -7.27
N GLY A 252 1.19 -1.78 -6.74
CA GLY A 252 0.51 -3.06 -6.80
C GLY A 252 -0.12 -3.22 -8.18
N MET A 253 0.37 -4.16 -8.96
CA MET A 253 -0.10 -4.45 -10.33
C MET A 253 -0.72 -5.84 -10.33
N SER A 254 -1.99 -5.92 -10.72
CA SER A 254 -2.78 -7.16 -10.65
C SER A 254 -2.92 -7.86 -11.99
N ASP A 255 -2.47 -7.22 -13.07
CA ASP A 255 -2.50 -7.76 -14.43
C ASP A 255 -1.39 -7.16 -15.30
N MET A 256 -1.21 -7.76 -16.48
CA MET A 256 -0.18 -7.37 -17.45
C MET A 256 -0.42 -5.96 -18.02
N GLU A 257 -1.66 -5.50 -18.14
CA GLU A 257 -1.98 -4.18 -18.68
C GLU A 257 -1.48 -3.08 -17.73
N GLN A 258 -1.75 -3.22 -16.44
CA GLN A 258 -1.24 -2.30 -15.41
C GLN A 258 0.30 -2.31 -15.35
N LEU A 259 0.93 -3.47 -15.51
CA LEU A 259 2.38 -3.58 -15.57
C LEU A 259 2.94 -2.81 -16.76
N LEU A 260 2.42 -3.05 -17.94
CA LEU A 260 2.89 -2.42 -19.17
C LEU A 260 2.66 -0.91 -19.16
N ASP A 261 1.51 -0.46 -18.65
CA ASP A 261 1.24 0.96 -18.45
C ASP A 261 2.27 1.58 -17.51
N ASN A 262 2.42 1.07 -16.30
CA ASN A 262 3.33 1.64 -15.28
C ASN A 262 4.79 1.64 -15.74
N THR A 263 5.24 0.57 -16.40
CA THR A 263 6.62 0.49 -16.88
C THR A 263 6.87 1.38 -18.10
N SER A 264 5.85 1.71 -18.89
CA SER A 264 5.99 2.54 -20.10
C SER A 264 6.55 3.93 -19.79
N TYR A 265 6.04 4.60 -18.75
CA TYR A 265 6.46 5.95 -18.37
C TYR A 265 7.53 5.96 -17.26
N MET A 266 7.73 4.84 -16.53
CA MET A 266 8.75 4.75 -15.48
C MET A 266 10.09 4.21 -15.99
N ARG A 267 10.14 3.64 -17.19
CA ARG A 267 11.41 3.15 -17.78
C ARG A 267 12.38 4.30 -18.08
N GLU A 268 11.87 5.40 -18.61
CA GLU A 268 12.60 6.64 -18.88
C GLU A 268 11.90 7.78 -18.13
N PHE A 269 11.87 7.66 -16.80
CA PHE A 269 11.11 8.52 -15.92
C PHE A 269 11.41 10.02 -16.17
N GLN A 270 10.35 10.78 -16.38
CA GLN A 270 10.37 12.23 -16.41
C GLN A 270 9.53 12.80 -15.25
N PRO A 271 10.08 13.70 -14.44
CA PRO A 271 9.31 14.38 -13.40
C PRO A 271 8.12 15.14 -14.00
N LEU A 272 7.09 15.35 -13.18
CA LEU A 272 5.98 16.22 -13.58
C LEU A 272 6.44 17.65 -13.84
N ASN A 273 6.01 18.21 -14.97
CA ASN A 273 6.21 19.64 -15.27
C ASN A 273 5.17 20.49 -14.51
N GLU A 274 5.30 21.82 -14.57
CA GLU A 274 4.43 22.74 -13.83
C GLU A 274 2.97 22.68 -14.29
N GLU A 275 2.69 22.49 -15.59
CA GLU A 275 1.33 22.38 -16.11
C GLU A 275 0.64 21.08 -15.59
N GLU A 276 1.38 19.99 -15.52
CA GLU A 276 0.90 18.72 -14.93
C GLU A 276 0.62 18.86 -13.43
N LYS A 277 1.49 19.55 -12.69
CA LYS A 277 1.29 19.86 -11.26
C LYS A 277 0.04 20.70 -11.02
N ASP A 278 -0.15 21.76 -11.81
CA ASP A 278 -1.35 22.61 -11.75
C ASP A 278 -2.63 21.84 -12.09
N ALA A 279 -2.56 20.90 -13.02
CA ALA A 279 -3.69 20.04 -13.34
C ALA A 279 -4.03 19.09 -12.19
N ILE A 280 -3.03 18.54 -11.51
CA ILE A 280 -3.23 17.70 -10.32
C ILE A 280 -3.94 18.49 -9.21
N VAL A 281 -3.56 19.74 -8.96
CA VAL A 281 -4.26 20.58 -7.97
C VAL A 281 -5.76 20.70 -8.33
N ARG A 282 -6.07 20.96 -9.60
CA ARG A 282 -7.48 21.03 -10.06
C ARG A 282 -8.20 19.69 -9.96
N VAL A 283 -7.51 18.56 -10.17
CA VAL A 283 -8.06 17.22 -9.97
C VAL A 283 -8.42 17.00 -8.52
N VAL A 284 -7.53 17.34 -7.59
CA VAL A 284 -7.74 17.22 -6.13
C VAL A 284 -8.94 18.06 -5.70
N ASP A 285 -9.06 19.31 -6.18
CA ASP A 285 -10.21 20.18 -5.91
C ASP A 285 -11.55 19.56 -6.36
N GLU A 286 -11.56 18.87 -7.51
CA GLU A 286 -12.77 18.21 -7.99
C GLU A 286 -13.06 16.91 -7.21
N LEU A 287 -12.03 16.15 -6.83
CA LEU A 287 -12.21 14.94 -6.03
C LEU A 287 -12.74 15.24 -4.63
N HIS A 288 -12.30 16.32 -3.99
CA HIS A 288 -12.77 16.73 -2.68
C HIS A 288 -14.25 17.15 -2.67
N LYS A 289 -14.86 17.42 -3.84
CA LYS A 289 -16.29 17.70 -3.95
C LYS A 289 -17.15 16.43 -3.91
N ILE A 290 -16.55 15.26 -4.09
CA ILE A 290 -17.24 13.96 -4.09
C ILE A 290 -17.07 13.33 -2.69
N PRO A 291 -18.14 13.19 -1.88
CA PRO A 291 -18.05 12.73 -0.51
C PRO A 291 -17.90 11.19 -0.43
N THR A 292 -16.88 10.65 -1.08
CA THR A 292 -16.56 9.21 -1.02
C THR A 292 -15.79 8.85 0.22
N ILE A 293 -15.94 7.60 0.69
CA ILE A 293 -15.13 7.04 1.77
C ILE A 293 -13.72 6.74 1.22
N PRO A 294 -12.65 7.34 1.78
CA PRO A 294 -11.29 7.22 1.25
C PRO A 294 -10.61 5.90 1.63
N CYS A 295 -11.30 4.77 1.46
CA CYS A 295 -10.81 3.44 1.76
C CYS A 295 -9.82 2.96 0.69
N THR A 296 -8.61 2.51 1.09
CA THR A 296 -7.57 1.97 0.18
C THR A 296 -7.70 0.46 -0.07
N LYS A 297 -8.72 -0.18 0.47
CA LYS A 297 -8.98 -1.62 0.33
C LYS A 297 -7.80 -2.51 0.80
N CYS A 298 -7.05 -2.05 1.82
CA CYS A 298 -5.92 -2.80 2.39
C CYS A 298 -6.33 -4.05 3.17
N ARG A 299 -7.62 -4.18 3.58
CA ARG A 299 -8.27 -5.32 4.24
C ARG A 299 -7.82 -5.61 5.68
N TYR A 300 -6.95 -4.83 6.30
CA TYR A 300 -6.53 -5.06 7.72
C TYR A 300 -7.70 -5.06 8.71
N CYS A 301 -8.80 -4.38 8.39
CA CYS A 301 -10.03 -4.33 9.21
C CYS A 301 -10.90 -5.59 9.11
N VAL A 302 -10.63 -6.52 8.17
CA VAL A 302 -11.54 -7.65 7.88
C VAL A 302 -11.35 -8.79 8.87
N GLU A 303 -10.10 -9.23 9.10
CA GLU A 303 -9.79 -10.40 9.93
C GLU A 303 -10.25 -10.26 11.39
N GLY A 304 -10.17 -9.05 11.94
CA GLY A 304 -10.59 -8.76 13.32
C GLY A 304 -12.09 -8.58 13.51
N CYS A 305 -12.90 -8.57 12.44
CA CYS A 305 -14.34 -8.30 12.54
C CYS A 305 -15.13 -9.51 13.04
N PRO A 306 -15.74 -9.45 14.27
CA PRO A 306 -16.49 -10.58 14.82
C PRO A 306 -17.78 -10.88 14.05
N LYS A 307 -18.26 -9.92 13.25
CA LYS A 307 -19.45 -10.05 12.39
C LYS A 307 -19.09 -10.38 10.94
N LYS A 308 -17.81 -10.62 10.64
CA LYS A 308 -17.32 -10.96 9.30
C LYS A 308 -17.74 -9.98 8.20
N ILE A 309 -17.86 -8.70 8.54
CA ILE A 309 -18.17 -7.63 7.57
C ILE A 309 -16.93 -7.42 6.70
N VAL A 310 -17.06 -7.59 5.39
CA VAL A 310 -15.99 -7.26 4.44
C VAL A 310 -16.05 -5.75 4.16
N ILE A 311 -15.60 -4.96 5.15
CA ILE A 311 -15.70 -3.50 5.19
C ILE A 311 -15.25 -2.83 3.88
N PRO A 312 -14.10 -3.20 3.26
CA PRO A 312 -13.68 -2.58 1.99
C PRO A 312 -14.67 -2.79 0.84
N SER A 313 -15.29 -3.95 0.73
CA SER A 313 -16.28 -4.24 -0.31
C SER A 313 -17.58 -3.46 -0.10
N VAL A 314 -17.99 -3.36 1.16
CA VAL A 314 -19.16 -2.57 1.58
C VAL A 314 -18.96 -1.07 1.27
N PHE A 315 -17.75 -0.54 1.57
CA PHE A 315 -17.40 0.85 1.26
C PHE A 315 -17.25 1.11 -0.24
N ASP A 316 -16.81 0.12 -1.01
CA ASP A 316 -16.71 0.23 -2.46
C ASP A 316 -18.10 0.36 -3.10
N ALA A 317 -19.05 -0.47 -2.68
CA ALA A 317 -20.44 -0.38 -3.11
C ALA A 317 -21.06 0.97 -2.75
N TYR A 318 -20.78 1.50 -1.55
CA TYR A 318 -21.22 2.83 -1.13
C TYR A 318 -20.63 3.93 -2.03
N ASN A 319 -19.32 3.93 -2.22
CA ASN A 319 -18.64 4.91 -3.06
C ASN A 319 -19.16 4.90 -4.50
N PHE A 320 -19.48 3.71 -5.02
CA PHE A 320 -20.09 3.58 -6.34
C PHE A 320 -21.49 4.22 -6.36
N SER A 321 -22.28 4.07 -5.28
CA SER A 321 -23.58 4.73 -5.18
C SER A 321 -23.50 6.26 -5.05
N VAL A 322 -22.47 6.76 -4.38
CA VAL A 322 -22.19 8.22 -4.28
C VAL A 322 -21.88 8.81 -5.66
N GLN A 323 -21.18 8.06 -6.52
CA GLN A 323 -20.78 8.51 -7.85
C GLN A 323 -21.91 8.39 -8.89
N PHE A 324 -22.72 7.35 -8.83
CA PHE A 324 -23.71 7.00 -9.87
C PHE A 324 -25.16 7.03 -9.41
N GLY A 325 -25.39 7.46 -8.17
CA GLY A 325 -26.72 7.41 -7.53
C GLY A 325 -27.08 6.02 -7.01
N VAL A 326 -28.05 5.97 -6.09
CA VAL A 326 -28.60 4.71 -5.58
C VAL A 326 -29.60 4.18 -6.63
N ASN A 327 -29.27 3.07 -7.27
CA ASN A 327 -30.07 2.42 -8.30
C ASN A 327 -29.96 0.89 -8.23
N GLU A 328 -30.63 0.15 -9.08
CA GLU A 328 -30.62 -1.32 -9.08
C GLU A 328 -29.20 -1.91 -9.15
N LYS A 329 -28.33 -1.35 -10.01
CA LYS A 329 -26.95 -1.82 -10.18
C LYS A 329 -26.12 -1.59 -8.92
N THR A 330 -26.24 -0.41 -8.27
CA THR A 330 -25.50 -0.10 -7.05
C THR A 330 -26.01 -0.91 -5.86
N ARG A 331 -27.32 -1.16 -5.76
CA ARG A 331 -27.92 -2.06 -4.76
C ARG A 331 -27.44 -3.49 -4.95
N LYS A 332 -27.41 -3.99 -6.20
CA LYS A 332 -26.85 -5.31 -6.51
C LYS A 332 -25.39 -5.44 -6.13
N GLY A 333 -24.60 -4.38 -6.32
CA GLY A 333 -23.22 -4.33 -5.84
C GLY A 333 -23.10 -4.51 -4.33
N TYR A 334 -23.96 -3.83 -3.56
CA TYR A 334 -24.00 -4.01 -2.11
C TYR A 334 -24.48 -5.43 -1.71
N GLU A 335 -25.55 -5.93 -2.31
CA GLU A 335 -26.04 -7.29 -2.07
C GLU A 335 -24.95 -8.35 -2.28
N ASN A 336 -24.19 -8.25 -3.37
CA ASN A 336 -23.07 -9.14 -3.65
C ASN A 336 -21.97 -9.04 -2.57
N ALA A 337 -21.67 -7.82 -2.11
CA ALA A 337 -20.64 -7.60 -1.08
C ALA A 337 -21.01 -8.25 0.27
N VAL A 338 -22.29 -8.47 0.55
CA VAL A 338 -22.78 -9.02 1.83
C VAL A 338 -23.38 -10.44 1.73
N GLN A 339 -23.40 -11.03 0.53
CA GLN A 339 -24.10 -12.30 0.25
C GLN A 339 -23.66 -13.45 1.18
N GLU A 340 -22.37 -13.57 1.47
CA GLU A 340 -21.78 -14.60 2.35
C GLU A 340 -21.13 -13.97 3.60
N HIS A 341 -21.39 -12.71 3.86
CA HIS A 341 -20.72 -11.89 4.87
C HIS A 341 -21.71 -11.07 5.70
N GLY A 342 -21.21 -10.44 6.77
CA GLY A 342 -22.03 -9.55 7.58
C GLY A 342 -22.42 -8.27 6.81
N LYS A 343 -23.63 -7.81 7.03
CA LYS A 343 -24.15 -6.52 6.53
C LYS A 343 -23.56 -5.35 7.31
N ALA A 344 -23.67 -4.15 6.76
CA ALA A 344 -23.21 -2.95 7.45
C ALA A 344 -23.93 -2.74 8.81
N SER A 345 -25.23 -3.02 8.88
CA SER A 345 -26.06 -2.95 10.11
C SER A 345 -25.70 -4.02 11.17
N ASP A 346 -25.01 -5.10 10.81
CA ASP A 346 -24.56 -6.10 11.78
C ASP A 346 -23.41 -5.59 12.70
N CYS A 347 -22.91 -4.37 12.46
CA CYS A 347 -21.81 -3.79 13.22
C CYS A 347 -22.19 -3.65 14.70
N ILE A 348 -21.40 -4.29 15.58
CA ILE A 348 -21.58 -4.22 17.04
C ILE A 348 -20.73 -3.13 17.71
N HIS A 349 -20.19 -2.21 16.97
CA HIS A 349 -19.40 -1.07 17.41
C HIS A 349 -18.18 -1.40 18.30
N CYS A 350 -17.56 -2.57 18.13
CA CYS A 350 -16.42 -3.02 18.96
C CYS A 350 -15.11 -2.25 18.71
N GLY A 351 -14.99 -1.47 17.63
CA GLY A 351 -13.82 -0.62 17.34
C GLY A 351 -12.57 -1.33 16.79
N LYS A 352 -12.54 -2.67 16.73
CA LYS A 352 -11.35 -3.42 16.27
C LYS A 352 -10.89 -3.04 14.86
N CYS A 353 -11.83 -2.74 13.95
CA CYS A 353 -11.52 -2.34 12.59
C CYS A 353 -10.85 -0.96 12.51
N GLU A 354 -11.24 -0.02 13.36
CA GLU A 354 -10.68 1.32 13.39
C GLU A 354 -9.24 1.32 13.93
N SER A 355 -8.97 0.50 14.96
CA SER A 355 -7.61 0.37 15.51
C SER A 355 -6.59 -0.24 14.53
N GLN A 356 -7.04 -0.88 13.45
CA GLN A 356 -6.19 -1.45 12.40
C GLN A 356 -6.21 -0.65 11.09
N CYS A 357 -7.00 0.43 11.03
CA CYS A 357 -7.15 1.19 9.80
C CYS A 357 -6.02 2.20 9.58
N PRO A 358 -5.12 1.99 8.60
CA PRO A 358 -4.04 2.94 8.33
C PRO A 358 -4.50 4.27 7.72
N GLN A 359 -5.81 4.37 7.40
CA GLN A 359 -6.44 5.61 6.92
C GLN A 359 -7.17 6.35 8.06
N HIS A 360 -7.14 5.85 9.28
CA HIS A 360 -7.81 6.40 10.47
C HIS A 360 -9.31 6.71 10.25
N LEU A 361 -9.99 5.84 9.47
CA LEU A 361 -11.42 6.02 9.16
C LEU A 361 -12.29 5.73 10.39
N GLU A 362 -13.31 6.56 10.61
CA GLU A 362 -14.39 6.30 11.57
C GLU A 362 -15.33 5.20 11.04
N ILE A 363 -14.82 3.97 10.92
CA ILE A 363 -15.47 2.86 10.21
C ILE A 363 -16.86 2.56 10.76
N ARG A 364 -17.05 2.61 12.07
CA ARG A 364 -18.34 2.34 12.71
C ARG A 364 -19.42 3.30 12.25
N LYS A 365 -19.11 4.60 12.23
CA LYS A 365 -20.00 5.66 11.75
C LYS A 365 -20.27 5.55 10.24
N LEU A 366 -19.23 5.26 9.47
CA LEU A 366 -19.37 5.07 8.03
C LEU A 366 -20.22 3.85 7.68
N LEU A 367 -20.16 2.77 8.46
CA LEU A 367 -21.04 1.61 8.29
C LEU A 367 -22.52 1.96 8.58
N GLU A 368 -22.81 2.86 9.53
CA GLU A 368 -24.18 3.35 9.73
C GLU A 368 -24.69 4.10 8.51
N ASP A 369 -23.87 4.92 7.87
CA ASP A 369 -24.27 5.65 6.66
C ASP A 369 -24.49 4.70 5.47
N VAL A 370 -23.67 3.66 5.35
CA VAL A 370 -23.88 2.58 4.36
C VAL A 370 -25.19 1.84 4.62
N ALA A 371 -25.47 1.45 5.87
CA ALA A 371 -26.70 0.78 6.25
C ALA A 371 -27.93 1.63 5.91
N LYS A 372 -27.93 2.91 6.26
CA LYS A 372 -29.00 3.87 5.87
C LYS A 372 -29.21 3.91 4.36
N THR A 373 -28.15 3.84 3.58
CA THR A 373 -28.21 3.94 2.12
C THR A 373 -28.81 2.71 1.46
N PHE A 374 -28.50 1.52 1.97
CA PHE A 374 -28.87 0.28 1.29
C PHE A 374 -29.88 -0.60 2.04
N GLU A 375 -30.00 -0.47 3.37
CA GLU A 375 -30.77 -1.39 4.20
C GLU A 375 -32.06 -0.76 4.76
N ASP A 376 -32.13 0.55 4.94
CA ASP A 376 -33.30 1.26 5.43
C ASP A 376 -34.37 1.45 4.33
N GLY A 377 -34.84 0.42 3.73
CA GLY A 377 -36.05 0.22 2.93
C GLY A 377 -36.84 1.42 2.33
N THR A 378 -36.20 2.57 2.09
CA THR A 378 -36.80 3.71 1.41
C THR A 378 -36.72 3.52 -0.10
N PRO A 379 -37.84 3.32 -0.80
CA PRO A 379 -37.83 3.34 -2.26
C PRO A 379 -37.47 4.74 -2.75
N ASP A 380 -36.64 4.77 -3.80
CA ASP A 380 -36.21 5.97 -4.51
C ASP A 380 -37.43 6.89 -4.79
N LYS A 381 -37.26 8.19 -4.49
CA LYS A 381 -38.15 9.23 -5.02
C LYS A 381 -37.62 9.77 -6.33
#